data_8a95000f04034400035010d09090970e
#
_entry.id   8a95000f04034400035010d09090970e
#
_cell.length_a   1.000
_cell.length_b   1.000
_cell.length_c   1.000
_cell.angle_alpha   90.00
_cell.angle_beta   90.00
_cell.angle_gamma   90.00
#
_symmetry.space_group_name_H-M   'P 1'
#
loop_
_entity.id
_entity.type
_entity.pdbx_description
1 polymer ?
#
loop_
_entity_poly.entity_id
_entity_poly.type
_entity_poly.pdbx_seq_one_letter_code
_entity_poly.pdbx_strand_id
1 'polypeptide(L)'
;MDCANKGQTGLNMVLSALQRGCPYAMAFVDRLMPPGWEGLETIDHLWSVDPELEMVICTAFTDLVRDRFPQRLEHSDKLLILRKPFDNIEVWQLASVLTQKWYLAQQVKHQLPTLTDMLEQHTQVLQDVRERLQAAMTQRHADAQ
;
A
#
# COMPACT_ATOMS: atom_id res chain seq x y z
N MET A 1 12.63 12.81 -7.59
CA MET A 1 11.65 12.28 -8.55
C MET A 1 12.43 11.66 -9.70
N ASP A 2 12.20 10.38 -9.95
CA ASP A 2 12.91 9.63 -10.96
C ASP A 2 12.00 9.44 -12.19
N CYS A 3 12.56 9.31 -13.38
CA CYS A 3 11.82 9.17 -14.62
C CYS A 3 12.27 7.93 -15.38
N ALA A 4 11.29 7.21 -15.93
CA ALA A 4 11.51 6.10 -16.85
C ALA A 4 10.80 6.39 -18.19
N ASN A 5 11.47 6.07 -19.29
CA ASN A 5 10.92 6.27 -20.62
C ASN A 5 10.18 5.04 -21.17
N LYS A 6 10.15 3.94 -20.43
CA LYS A 6 9.48 2.68 -20.77
C LYS A 6 8.98 2.00 -19.50
N GLY A 7 7.88 1.25 -19.61
CA GLY A 7 7.32 0.48 -18.49
C GLY A 7 8.30 -0.50 -17.86
N GLN A 8 9.07 -1.23 -18.67
CA GLN A 8 10.11 -2.17 -18.18
C GLN A 8 11.22 -1.46 -17.39
N THR A 9 11.63 -0.26 -17.83
CA THR A 9 12.61 0.55 -17.09
C THR A 9 12.02 0.98 -15.74
N GLY A 10 10.76 1.42 -15.73
CA GLY A 10 10.04 1.76 -14.49
C GLY A 10 9.95 0.58 -13.53
N LEU A 11 9.64 -0.62 -14.02
CA LEU A 11 9.63 -1.85 -13.21
C LEU A 11 10.98 -2.12 -12.58
N ASN A 12 12.08 -2.03 -13.33
CA ASN A 12 13.42 -2.24 -12.81
C ASN A 12 13.80 -1.21 -11.73
N MET A 13 13.34 0.04 -11.89
CA MET A 13 13.55 1.09 -10.88
C MET A 13 12.78 0.77 -9.59
N VAL A 14 11.54 0.33 -9.67
CA VAL A 14 10.74 -0.06 -8.50
C VAL A 14 11.36 -1.27 -7.80
N LEU A 15 11.75 -2.31 -8.53
CA LEU A 15 12.44 -3.48 -7.95
C LEU A 15 13.74 -3.08 -7.23
N SER A 16 14.54 -2.23 -7.84
CA SER A 16 15.78 -1.73 -7.24
C SER A 16 15.52 -0.90 -5.97
N ALA A 17 14.46 -0.08 -5.96
CA ALA A 17 14.07 0.70 -4.80
C ALA A 17 13.61 -0.19 -3.64
N LEU A 18 12.80 -1.23 -3.92
CA LEU A 18 12.39 -2.23 -2.94
C LEU A 18 13.58 -2.97 -2.32
N GLN A 19 14.56 -3.39 -3.14
CA GLN A 19 15.77 -4.07 -2.66
C GLN A 19 16.64 -3.18 -1.75
N ARG A 20 16.63 -1.87 -1.99
CA ARG A 20 17.34 -0.89 -1.15
C ARG A 20 16.59 -0.50 0.12
N GLY A 21 15.36 -1.00 0.32
CA GLY A 21 14.51 -0.59 1.43
C GLY A 21 13.97 0.84 1.34
N CYS A 22 13.96 1.42 0.15
CA CYS A 22 13.48 2.78 -0.13
C CYS A 22 12.41 2.73 -1.24
N PRO A 23 11.24 2.13 -1.00
CA PRO A 23 10.18 1.98 -2.00
C PRO A 23 9.65 3.34 -2.46
N TYR A 24 9.16 3.37 -3.70
CA TYR A 24 8.42 4.52 -4.19
C TYR A 24 7.02 4.57 -3.56
N ALA A 25 6.56 5.77 -3.23
CA ALA A 25 5.22 5.96 -2.71
C ALA A 25 4.16 5.95 -3.82
N MET A 26 4.50 6.49 -4.98
CA MET A 26 3.59 6.61 -6.10
C MET A 26 4.31 6.66 -7.44
N ALA A 27 3.57 6.42 -8.52
CA ALA A 27 4.03 6.57 -9.89
C ALA A 27 2.96 7.23 -10.78
N PHE A 28 3.41 8.13 -11.65
CA PHE A 28 2.63 8.60 -12.79
C PHE A 28 2.98 7.73 -14.00
N VAL A 29 1.97 7.17 -14.66
CA VAL A 29 2.13 6.28 -15.80
C VAL A 29 1.37 6.86 -16.97
N ASP A 30 2.04 7.13 -18.08
CA ASP A 30 1.36 7.52 -19.31
C ASP A 30 0.64 6.30 -19.89
N ARG A 31 -0.57 6.48 -20.37
CA ARG A 31 -1.31 5.41 -21.00
C ARG A 31 -0.63 4.88 -22.27
N LEU A 32 -0.09 5.77 -23.07
CA LEU A 32 0.57 5.44 -24.33
C LEU A 32 2.08 5.65 -24.22
N MET A 33 2.82 4.57 -24.15
CA MET A 33 4.29 4.57 -24.03
C MET A 33 4.95 3.65 -25.08
N PRO A 34 4.78 3.90 -26.38
CA PRO A 34 5.48 3.12 -27.39
C PRO A 34 6.99 3.47 -27.44
N PRO A 35 7.90 2.50 -27.76
CA PRO A 35 7.64 1.08 -27.91
C PRO A 35 7.69 0.34 -26.56
N GLY A 36 6.80 -0.64 -26.36
CA GLY A 36 6.80 -1.50 -25.18
C GLY A 36 5.42 -1.68 -24.59
N TRP A 37 5.37 -1.88 -23.28
CA TRP A 37 4.11 -2.05 -22.56
C TRP A 37 3.27 -0.77 -22.59
N GLU A 38 1.96 -0.96 -22.73
CA GLU A 38 1.01 0.13 -22.51
C GLU A 38 0.90 0.48 -21.02
N GLY A 39 0.30 1.63 -20.72
CA GLY A 39 0.19 2.12 -19.35
C GLY A 39 -0.52 1.15 -18.42
N LEU A 40 -1.62 0.51 -18.84
CA LEU A 40 -2.35 -0.46 -18.02
C LEU A 40 -1.54 -1.73 -17.76
N GLU A 41 -0.87 -2.26 -18.76
CA GLU A 41 0.03 -3.39 -18.64
C GLU A 41 1.21 -3.06 -17.70
N THR A 42 1.74 -1.86 -17.80
CA THR A 42 2.78 -1.37 -16.90
C THR A 42 2.30 -1.33 -15.44
N ILE A 43 1.09 -0.84 -15.19
CA ILE A 43 0.49 -0.82 -13.85
C ILE A 43 0.35 -2.23 -13.28
N ASP A 44 -0.16 -3.18 -14.07
CA ASP A 44 -0.29 -4.58 -13.64
C ASP A 44 1.07 -5.18 -13.24
N HIS A 45 2.11 -4.92 -14.02
CA HIS A 45 3.47 -5.36 -13.69
C HIS A 45 4.03 -4.68 -12.44
N LEU A 46 3.82 -3.39 -12.27
CA LEU A 46 4.27 -2.66 -11.08
C LEU A 46 3.57 -3.17 -9.83
N TRP A 47 2.26 -3.38 -9.87
CA TRP A 47 1.50 -3.92 -8.72
C TRP A 47 1.81 -5.39 -8.42
N SER A 48 2.28 -6.15 -9.38
CA SER A 48 2.72 -7.53 -9.12
C SER A 48 3.96 -7.59 -8.21
N VAL A 49 4.77 -6.55 -8.20
CA VAL A 49 6.00 -6.45 -7.37
C VAL A 49 5.84 -5.53 -6.16
N ASP A 50 5.02 -4.49 -6.26
CA ASP A 50 4.71 -3.58 -5.17
C ASP A 50 3.21 -3.22 -5.15
N PRO A 51 2.39 -4.01 -4.43
CA PRO A 51 0.96 -3.76 -4.30
C PRO A 51 0.61 -2.48 -3.52
N GLU A 52 1.57 -1.89 -2.82
CA GLU A 52 1.36 -0.67 -2.02
C GLU A 52 1.59 0.61 -2.81
N LEU A 53 2.12 0.50 -4.02
CA LEU A 53 2.42 1.65 -4.88
C LEU A 53 1.13 2.35 -5.34
N GLU A 54 1.01 3.63 -5.05
CA GLU A 54 -0.10 4.46 -5.53
C GLU A 54 0.14 4.82 -7.00
N MET A 55 -0.88 4.67 -7.84
CA MET A 55 -0.76 4.87 -9.28
C MET A 55 -1.62 6.03 -9.78
N VAL A 56 -1.08 6.81 -10.69
CA VAL A 56 -1.82 7.80 -11.48
C VAL A 56 -1.61 7.50 -12.95
N ILE A 57 -2.67 7.14 -13.66
CA ILE A 57 -2.61 6.97 -15.11
C ILE A 57 -2.93 8.29 -15.81
N CYS A 58 -2.02 8.75 -16.65
CA CYS A 58 -2.20 9.95 -17.47
C CYS A 58 -2.76 9.57 -18.85
N THR A 59 -3.91 10.13 -19.23
CA THR A 59 -4.61 9.72 -20.45
C THR A 59 -5.24 10.90 -21.18
N ALA A 60 -5.34 10.81 -22.51
CA ALA A 60 -6.11 11.75 -23.30
C ALA A 60 -7.61 11.46 -23.21
N PHE A 61 -8.45 12.48 -23.44
CA PHE A 61 -9.92 12.34 -23.38
C PHE A 61 -10.47 11.28 -24.34
N THR A 62 -9.89 11.17 -25.53
CA THR A 62 -10.30 10.22 -26.57
C THR A 62 -10.11 8.77 -26.17
N ASP A 63 -9.17 8.50 -25.28
CA ASP A 63 -8.81 7.15 -24.87
C ASP A 63 -9.76 6.61 -23.78
N LEU A 64 -10.35 7.51 -22.98
CA LEU A 64 -11.35 7.15 -21.97
C LEU A 64 -12.67 6.67 -22.58
N VAL A 65 -13.01 7.17 -23.76
CA VAL A 65 -14.26 6.84 -24.47
C VAL A 65 -14.14 5.54 -25.25
N ARG A 66 -12.95 5.21 -25.74
CA ARG A 66 -12.70 4.06 -26.62
C ARG A 66 -12.55 2.75 -25.90
N ASP A 67 -11.91 2.75 -24.73
CA ASP A 67 -11.59 1.54 -23.99
C ASP A 67 -12.26 1.55 -22.64
N ARG A 68 -13.05 0.53 -22.38
CA ARG A 68 -13.51 0.24 -21.02
C ARG A 68 -12.27 -0.09 -20.21
N PHE A 69 -11.98 0.72 -19.19
CA PHE A 69 -11.02 0.33 -18.17
C PHE A 69 -11.39 -1.06 -17.67
N PRO A 70 -10.45 -1.99 -17.55
CA PRO A 70 -10.74 -3.28 -16.97
C PRO A 70 -11.41 -3.08 -15.61
N GLN A 71 -12.56 -3.74 -15.38
CA GLN A 71 -13.34 -3.60 -14.14
C GLN A 71 -12.50 -3.78 -12.87
N ARG A 72 -11.39 -4.54 -12.97
CA ARG A 72 -10.42 -4.73 -11.88
C ARG A 72 -9.69 -3.45 -11.48
N LEU A 73 -9.54 -2.49 -12.38
CA LEU A 73 -8.86 -1.22 -12.13
C LEU A 73 -9.83 -0.12 -11.69
N GLU A 74 -11.10 -0.19 -12.10
CA GLU A 74 -12.12 0.78 -11.74
C GLU A 74 -12.43 0.83 -10.24
N HIS A 75 -12.12 -0.24 -9.51
CA HIS A 75 -12.40 -0.38 -8.08
C HIS A 75 -11.15 -0.37 -7.21
N SER A 76 -10.01 0.00 -7.76
CA SER A 76 -8.79 0.15 -6.98
C SER A 76 -8.73 1.53 -6.32
N ASP A 77 -8.68 1.57 -5.01
CA ASP A 77 -8.44 2.78 -4.22
C ASP A 77 -7.02 3.37 -4.40
N LYS A 78 -6.15 2.63 -5.13
CA LYS A 78 -4.76 3.00 -5.41
C LYS A 78 -4.52 3.47 -6.84
N LEU A 79 -5.57 3.57 -7.66
CA LEU A 79 -5.48 4.08 -9.03
C LEU A 79 -6.30 5.35 -9.20
N LEU A 80 -5.65 6.41 -9.62
CA LEU A 80 -6.30 7.64 -10.04
C LEU A 80 -6.06 7.89 -11.54
N ILE A 81 -7.01 8.59 -12.15
CA ILE A 81 -6.94 8.97 -13.56
C ILE A 81 -6.70 10.47 -13.65
N LEU A 82 -5.60 10.86 -14.29
CA LEU A 82 -5.29 12.25 -14.62
C LEU A 82 -5.47 12.47 -16.12
N ARG A 83 -6.36 13.36 -16.46
CA ARG A 83 -6.73 13.61 -17.85
C ARG A 83 -5.87 14.73 -18.46
N LYS A 84 -5.28 14.45 -19.61
CA LYS A 84 -4.55 15.46 -20.40
C LYS A 84 -5.53 16.38 -21.14
N PRO A 85 -5.23 17.70 -21.29
CA PRO A 85 -4.09 18.39 -20.68
C PRO A 85 -4.29 18.64 -19.18
N PHE A 86 -3.22 18.58 -18.41
CA PHE A 86 -3.20 18.90 -16.98
C PHE A 86 -2.13 19.95 -16.69
N ASP A 87 -2.29 20.69 -15.63
CA ASP A 87 -1.29 21.65 -15.19
C ASP A 87 -0.40 21.13 -14.03
N ASN A 88 0.65 21.90 -13.74
CA ASN A 88 1.60 21.52 -12.70
C ASN A 88 0.97 21.48 -11.31
N ILE A 89 -0.10 22.24 -11.07
CA ILE A 89 -0.79 22.29 -9.77
C ILE A 89 -1.51 20.96 -9.53
N GLU A 90 -2.20 20.42 -10.53
CA GLU A 90 -2.89 19.13 -10.45
C GLU A 90 -1.91 18.00 -10.12
N VAL A 91 -0.78 17.94 -10.84
CA VAL A 91 0.29 16.96 -10.61
C VAL A 91 0.84 17.07 -9.19
N TRP A 92 1.12 18.31 -8.75
CA TRP A 92 1.68 18.55 -7.43
C TRP A 92 0.70 18.16 -6.31
N GLN A 93 -0.57 18.49 -6.44
CA GLN A 93 -1.61 18.13 -5.47
C GLN A 93 -1.77 16.62 -5.37
N LEU A 94 -1.88 15.92 -6.50
CA LEU A 94 -1.97 14.46 -6.51
C LEU A 94 -0.74 13.81 -5.88
N ALA A 95 0.45 14.27 -6.24
CA ALA A 95 1.69 13.76 -5.67
C ALA A 95 1.73 13.95 -4.14
N SER A 96 1.33 15.12 -3.65
CA SER A 96 1.32 15.41 -2.21
C SER A 96 0.32 14.52 -1.47
N VAL A 97 -0.91 14.40 -1.96
CA VAL A 97 -1.97 13.64 -1.30
C VAL A 97 -1.65 12.14 -1.31
N LEU A 98 -1.23 11.60 -2.45
CA LEU A 98 -0.94 10.17 -2.57
C LEU A 98 0.31 9.76 -1.78
N THR A 99 1.34 10.58 -1.76
CA THR A 99 2.51 10.33 -0.94
C THR A 99 2.16 10.34 0.55
N GLN A 100 1.31 11.27 0.99
CA GLN A 100 0.81 11.30 2.36
C GLN A 100 -0.03 10.07 2.70
N LYS A 101 -0.95 9.67 1.82
CA LYS A 101 -1.77 8.47 1.97
C LYS A 101 -0.90 7.23 2.12
N TRP A 102 0.07 7.05 1.22
CA TRP A 102 1.03 5.95 1.28
C TRP A 102 1.82 5.93 2.59
N TYR A 103 2.35 7.08 3.01
CA TYR A 103 3.10 7.20 4.25
C TYR A 103 2.29 6.79 5.48
N LEU A 104 1.04 7.26 5.58
CA LEU A 104 0.13 6.89 6.66
C LEU A 104 -0.18 5.39 6.66
N ALA A 105 -0.41 4.80 5.49
CA ALA A 105 -0.63 3.37 5.34
C ALA A 105 0.59 2.56 5.82
N GLN A 106 1.81 3.00 5.48
CA GLN A 106 3.04 2.36 5.97
C GLN A 106 3.18 2.46 7.49
N GLN A 107 2.86 3.61 8.08
CA GLN A 107 2.88 3.77 9.55
C GLN A 107 1.93 2.79 10.24
N VAL A 108 0.70 2.68 9.77
CA VAL A 108 -0.28 1.73 10.32
C VAL A 108 0.24 0.30 10.21
N LYS A 109 0.78 -0.08 9.05
CA LYS A 109 1.33 -1.41 8.80
C LYS A 109 2.48 -1.76 9.74
N HIS A 110 3.33 -0.79 10.08
CA HIS A 110 4.43 -0.99 11.04
C HIS A 110 3.96 -1.05 12.51
N GLN A 111 2.87 -0.38 12.86
CA GLN A 111 2.36 -0.36 14.23
C GLN A 111 1.52 -1.59 14.57
N LEU A 112 0.82 -2.18 13.60
CA LEU A 112 -0.07 -3.33 13.82
C LEU A 112 0.63 -4.54 14.47
N PRO A 113 1.81 -5.01 14.02
CA PRO A 113 2.50 -6.13 14.65
C PRO A 113 2.82 -5.85 16.13
N THR A 114 3.32 -4.64 16.42
CA THR A 114 3.66 -4.24 17.80
C THR A 114 2.44 -4.26 18.73
N LEU A 115 1.28 -3.77 18.24
CA LEU A 115 0.03 -3.79 19.01
C LEU A 115 -0.47 -5.22 19.24
N THR A 116 -0.36 -6.08 18.24
CA THR A 116 -0.74 -7.50 18.36
C THR A 116 0.13 -8.21 19.40
N ASP A 117 1.45 -8.02 19.35
CA ASP A 117 2.39 -8.58 20.32
C ASP A 117 2.10 -8.09 21.76
N MET A 118 1.79 -6.80 21.91
CA MET A 118 1.40 -6.25 23.22
C MET A 118 0.10 -6.86 23.74
N LEU A 119 -0.89 -7.07 22.88
CA LEU A 119 -2.14 -7.72 23.26
C LEU A 119 -1.92 -9.17 23.68
N GLU A 120 -1.11 -9.92 22.96
CA GLU A 120 -0.75 -11.30 23.32
C GLU A 120 -0.04 -11.37 24.68
N GLN A 121 0.93 -10.48 24.91
CA GLN A 121 1.62 -10.39 26.21
C GLN A 121 0.66 -10.06 27.36
N HIS A 122 -0.23 -9.08 27.19
CA HIS A 122 -1.21 -8.74 28.21
C HIS A 122 -2.18 -9.88 28.48
N THR A 123 -2.63 -10.58 27.45
CA THR A 123 -3.52 -11.75 27.57
C THR A 123 -2.83 -12.85 28.36
N GLN A 124 -1.56 -13.13 28.08
CA GLN A 124 -0.77 -14.13 28.79
C GLN A 124 -0.62 -13.78 30.28
N VAL A 125 -0.29 -12.53 30.59
CA VAL A 125 -0.17 -12.06 31.99
C VAL A 125 -1.50 -12.19 32.74
N LEU A 126 -2.61 -11.81 32.13
CA LEU A 126 -3.94 -11.94 32.70
C LEU A 126 -4.31 -13.39 32.98
N GLN A 127 -3.96 -14.29 32.08
CA GLN A 127 -4.19 -15.73 32.28
C GLN A 127 -3.37 -16.29 33.44
N ASP A 128 -2.10 -15.95 33.55
CA ASP A 128 -1.21 -16.34 34.62
C ASP A 128 -1.72 -15.84 36.00
N VAL A 129 -2.12 -14.57 36.07
CA VAL A 129 -2.72 -14.01 37.30
C VAL A 129 -4.02 -14.72 37.66
N ARG A 130 -4.86 -15.04 36.71
CA ARG A 130 -6.12 -15.78 36.93
C ARG A 130 -5.85 -17.17 37.50
N GLU A 131 -4.90 -17.90 36.93
CA GLU A 131 -4.52 -19.24 37.40
C GLU A 131 -3.98 -19.21 38.86
N ARG A 132 -3.11 -18.24 39.15
CA ARG A 132 -2.58 -18.05 40.53
C ARG A 132 -3.67 -17.69 41.52
N LEU A 133 -4.63 -16.85 41.13
CA LEU A 133 -5.78 -16.51 41.97
C LEU A 133 -6.65 -17.75 42.24
N GLN A 134 -6.95 -18.53 41.21
CA GLN A 134 -7.71 -19.76 41.35
C GLN A 134 -7.00 -20.77 42.28
N ALA A 135 -5.71 -20.96 42.14
CA ALA A 135 -4.91 -21.83 42.99
C ALA A 135 -4.95 -21.36 44.45
N ALA A 136 -4.76 -20.06 44.70
CA ALA A 136 -4.82 -19.48 46.03
C ALA A 136 -6.20 -19.62 46.71
N MET A 137 -7.28 -19.47 45.93
CA MET A 137 -8.65 -19.68 46.45
C MET A 137 -8.92 -21.13 46.77
N THR A 138 -8.45 -22.07 45.95
CA THR A 138 -8.58 -23.51 46.22
C THR A 138 -7.81 -23.92 47.48
N GLN A 139 -6.59 -23.39 47.66
CA GLN A 139 -5.78 -23.65 48.85
C GLN A 139 -6.45 -23.14 50.12
N ARG A 140 -7.00 -21.92 50.10
CA ARG A 140 -7.75 -21.38 51.28
C ARG A 140 -8.97 -22.20 51.62
N HIS A 141 -9.67 -22.77 50.66
CA HIS A 141 -10.80 -23.65 50.92
C HIS A 141 -10.36 -24.99 51.52
N ALA A 142 -9.22 -25.54 51.15
CA ALA A 142 -8.66 -26.75 51.70
C ALA A 142 -8.15 -26.56 53.15
N ASP A 143 -7.55 -25.41 53.44
CA ASP A 143 -7.04 -25.07 54.77
C ASP A 143 -8.16 -24.71 55.80
N ALA A 144 -9.39 -24.44 55.33
CA ALA A 144 -10.56 -24.09 56.14
C ALA A 144 -11.44 -25.30 56.53
N GLN A 145 -11.08 -26.51 56.07
CA GLN A 145 -11.74 -27.78 56.41
C GLN A 145 -10.93 -28.55 57.43
#